data_a3fdbcd1251e17f8b59e8ea3e42ea00e
#
_entry.id   a3fdbcd1251e17f8b59e8ea3e42ea00e
#
_cell.length_a   1.000
_cell.length_b   1.000
_cell.length_c   1.000
_cell.angle_alpha   90.00
_cell.angle_beta   90.00
_cell.angle_gamma   90.00
#
_symmetry.space_group_name_H-M   'P 1'
#
loop_
_entity.id
_entity.type
_entity.pdbx_description
1 polymer ?
#
loop_
_entity_poly.entity_id
_entity_poly.type
_entity_poly.pdbx_seq_one_letter_code
_entity_poly.pdbx_strand_id
1 'polypeptide(L)'
;MLLTGDMINADEAKRISLINDFVSEKELTKSVMDLAEKISKKSASVVSIGKEAFYKQSELSLFDAYVYTSKVMTENTLNENAKEGIDAFLEKRDPNWRDM
;
A
#
# COMPACT_ATOMS: atom_id res chain seq x y z
N MET A 1 -23.60 8.20 13.01
CA MET A 1 -23.01 8.82 11.83
C MET A 1 -23.89 8.57 10.58
N LEU A 2 -23.77 7.47 9.84
CA LEU A 2 -24.53 7.31 8.56
C LEU A 2 -26.07 7.25 8.75
N LEU A 3 -26.54 6.61 9.80
CA LEU A 3 -28.01 6.50 10.06
C LEU A 3 -28.54 7.62 10.96
N THR A 4 -27.73 8.14 11.88
CA THR A 4 -28.17 9.14 12.87
C THR A 4 -27.86 10.58 12.46
N GLY A 5 -27.01 10.78 11.45
CA GLY A 5 -26.54 12.11 11.04
C GLY A 5 -25.55 12.78 12.01
N ASP A 6 -25.10 12.07 13.05
CA ASP A 6 -24.17 12.63 14.02
C ASP A 6 -22.84 12.96 13.35
N MET A 7 -22.32 14.15 13.65
CA MET A 7 -21.00 14.59 13.23
C MET A 7 -19.92 14.00 14.13
N ILE A 8 -18.81 13.58 13.54
CA ILE A 8 -17.61 13.16 14.26
C ILE A 8 -16.44 14.07 13.90
N ASN A 9 -15.51 14.24 14.83
CA ASN A 9 -14.29 15.00 14.58
C ASN A 9 -13.22 14.13 13.89
N ALA A 10 -12.10 14.75 13.50
CA ALA A 10 -11.03 14.07 12.78
C ALA A 10 -10.33 12.99 13.62
N ASP A 11 -10.19 13.20 14.94
CA ASP A 11 -9.61 12.23 15.87
C ASP A 11 -10.43 10.94 15.89
N GLU A 12 -11.76 11.08 16.04
CA GLU A 12 -12.66 9.94 16.04
C GLU A 12 -12.69 9.23 14.66
N ALA A 13 -12.69 10.01 13.56
CA ALA A 13 -12.64 9.47 12.22
C ALA A 13 -11.36 8.64 11.97
N LYS A 14 -10.20 9.09 12.49
CA LYS A 14 -8.95 8.34 12.47
C LYS A 14 -9.03 7.09 13.35
N ARG A 15 -9.56 7.21 14.56
CA ARG A 15 -9.69 6.11 15.52
C ARG A 15 -10.52 4.95 14.96
N ILE A 16 -11.61 5.24 14.24
CA ILE A 16 -12.45 4.22 13.61
C ILE A 16 -11.99 3.84 12.19
N SER A 17 -10.81 4.29 11.76
CA SER A 17 -10.23 3.99 10.44
C SER A 17 -11.07 4.49 9.25
N LEU A 18 -11.89 5.53 9.44
CA LEU A 18 -12.62 6.18 8.35
C LEU A 18 -11.68 7.02 7.49
N ILE A 19 -10.64 7.61 8.10
CA ILE A 19 -9.53 8.31 7.44
C ILE A 19 -8.20 7.74 7.93
N ASN A 20 -7.16 7.86 7.11
CA ASN A 20 -5.83 7.35 7.47
C ASN A 20 -5.11 8.25 8.47
N ASP A 21 -5.17 9.56 8.24
CA ASP A 21 -4.56 10.57 9.12
C ASP A 21 -5.26 11.91 8.95
N PHE A 22 -4.90 12.87 9.80
CA PHE A 22 -5.29 14.27 9.66
C PHE A 22 -4.16 15.18 10.16
N VAL A 23 -4.09 16.36 9.59
CA VAL A 23 -3.09 17.40 9.93
C VAL A 23 -3.77 18.76 9.85
N SER A 24 -3.09 19.81 10.28
CA SER A 24 -3.59 21.18 10.09
C SER A 24 -3.72 21.53 8.60
N GLU A 25 -4.63 22.45 8.26
CA GLU A 25 -4.84 22.89 6.88
C GLU A 25 -3.53 23.37 6.21
N LYS A 26 -2.68 24.05 6.97
CA LYS A 26 -1.38 24.55 6.49
C LYS A 26 -0.40 23.44 6.12
N GLU A 27 -0.52 22.27 6.75
CA GLU A 27 0.37 21.13 6.55
C GLU A 27 -0.19 20.09 5.58
N LEU A 28 -1.46 20.24 5.18
CA LEU A 28 -2.15 19.22 4.39
C LEU A 28 -1.43 18.90 3.08
N THR A 29 -1.12 19.92 2.29
CA THR A 29 -0.45 19.75 0.99
C THR A 29 0.92 19.07 1.17
N LYS A 30 1.71 19.53 2.15
CA LYS A 30 3.01 18.94 2.42
C LYS A 30 2.89 17.48 2.82
N SER A 31 2.02 17.15 3.76
CA SER A 31 1.82 15.78 4.24
C SER A 31 1.37 14.83 3.14
N VAL A 32 0.46 15.28 2.27
CA VAL A 32 -0.01 14.49 1.13
C VAL A 32 1.11 14.27 0.12
N MET A 33 1.89 15.31 -0.21
CA MET A 33 3.01 15.20 -1.16
C MET A 33 4.13 14.32 -0.62
N ASP A 34 4.48 14.41 0.66
CA ASP A 34 5.47 13.56 1.31
C ASP A 34 5.04 12.07 1.22
N LEU A 35 3.76 11.77 1.44
CA LEU A 35 3.23 10.41 1.31
C LEU A 35 3.25 9.93 -0.15
N ALA A 36 2.82 10.78 -1.08
CA ALA A 36 2.82 10.45 -2.51
C ALA A 36 4.25 10.18 -3.02
N GLU A 37 5.23 11.00 -2.63
CA GLU A 37 6.64 10.80 -2.95
C GLU A 37 7.18 9.48 -2.36
N LYS A 38 6.82 9.17 -1.12
CA LYS A 38 7.21 7.89 -0.50
C LYS A 38 6.68 6.68 -1.27
N ILE A 39 5.46 6.77 -1.78
CA ILE A 39 4.85 5.71 -2.59
C ILE A 39 5.50 5.65 -3.97
N SER A 40 5.74 6.80 -4.62
CA SER A 40 6.31 6.86 -5.98
C SER A 40 7.74 6.29 -6.06
N LYS A 41 8.47 6.25 -4.95
CA LYS A 41 9.79 5.60 -4.85
C LYS A 41 9.75 4.07 -4.81
N LYS A 42 8.57 3.46 -4.89
CA LYS A 42 8.41 2.00 -4.95
C LYS A 42 8.23 1.54 -6.39
N SER A 43 8.60 0.27 -6.68
CA SER A 43 8.30 -0.32 -7.99
C SER A 43 6.81 -0.25 -8.30
N ALA A 44 6.45 0.36 -9.42
CA ALA A 44 5.07 0.53 -9.85
C ALA A 44 4.41 -0.82 -10.11
N SER A 45 5.12 -1.76 -10.74
CA SER A 45 4.62 -3.11 -11.02
C SER A 45 4.34 -3.88 -9.73
N VAL A 46 5.25 -3.84 -8.76
CA VAL A 46 5.08 -4.56 -7.48
C VAL A 46 3.91 -3.98 -6.67
N VAL A 47 3.78 -2.64 -6.63
CA VAL A 47 2.63 -1.99 -5.97
C VAL A 47 1.31 -2.35 -6.67
N SER A 48 1.29 -2.39 -8.00
CA SER A 48 0.09 -2.77 -8.78
C SER A 48 -0.34 -4.20 -8.49
N ILE A 49 0.59 -5.15 -8.55
CA ILE A 49 0.36 -6.57 -8.22
C ILE A 49 -0.18 -6.71 -6.80
N GLY A 50 0.45 -6.04 -5.83
CA GLY A 50 0.04 -6.08 -4.43
C GLY A 50 -1.38 -5.53 -4.20
N LYS A 51 -1.74 -4.43 -4.86
CA LYS A 51 -3.10 -3.87 -4.78
C LYS A 51 -4.14 -4.79 -5.39
N GLU A 52 -3.88 -5.32 -6.58
CA GLU A 52 -4.78 -6.28 -7.23
C GLU A 52 -4.99 -7.51 -6.35
N ALA A 53 -3.91 -8.08 -5.83
CA ALA A 53 -3.96 -9.24 -4.96
C ALA A 53 -4.74 -8.96 -3.66
N PHE A 54 -4.58 -7.78 -3.07
CA PHE A 54 -5.30 -7.37 -1.87
C PHE A 54 -6.82 -7.38 -2.09
N TYR A 55 -7.30 -6.73 -3.14
CA TYR A 55 -8.74 -6.67 -3.41
C TYR A 55 -9.30 -8.03 -3.81
N LYS A 56 -8.58 -8.80 -4.60
CA LYS A 56 -9.05 -10.11 -5.05
C LYS A 56 -9.14 -11.13 -3.91
N GLN A 57 -8.15 -11.15 -3.02
CA GLN A 57 -8.15 -12.09 -1.90
C GLN A 57 -9.22 -11.79 -0.86
N SER A 58 -9.66 -10.53 -0.72
CA SER A 58 -10.69 -10.13 0.25
C SER A 58 -12.07 -10.73 -0.06
N GLU A 59 -12.30 -11.15 -1.29
CA GLU A 59 -13.56 -11.79 -1.74
C GLU A 59 -13.52 -13.33 -1.67
N LEU A 60 -12.39 -13.92 -1.25
CA LEU A 60 -12.17 -15.36 -1.24
C LEU A 60 -12.37 -15.96 0.16
N SER A 61 -12.62 -17.27 0.21
CA SER A 61 -12.49 -18.01 1.47
C SER A 61 -11.04 -17.92 1.98
N LEU A 62 -10.84 -18.12 3.29
CA LEU A 62 -9.50 -18.08 3.87
C LEU A 62 -8.53 -19.04 3.17
N PHE A 63 -8.99 -20.26 2.89
CA PHE A 63 -8.18 -21.26 2.19
C PHE A 63 -7.81 -20.81 0.76
N ASP A 64 -8.80 -20.36 -0.02
CA ASP A 64 -8.57 -19.92 -1.40
C ASP A 64 -7.72 -18.65 -1.46
N ALA A 65 -7.88 -17.76 -0.46
CA ALA A 65 -7.04 -16.57 -0.33
C ALA A 65 -5.55 -16.96 -0.14
N TYR A 66 -5.25 -17.94 0.72
CA TYR A 66 -3.88 -18.44 0.89
C TYR A 66 -3.33 -19.09 -0.39
N VAL A 67 -4.12 -19.91 -1.08
CA VAL A 67 -3.71 -20.53 -2.35
C VAL A 67 -3.40 -19.44 -3.38
N TYR A 68 -4.31 -18.49 -3.54
CA TYR A 68 -4.15 -17.38 -4.49
C TYR A 68 -2.93 -16.50 -4.17
N THR A 69 -2.82 -16.03 -2.94
CA THR A 69 -1.73 -15.11 -2.56
C THR A 69 -0.36 -15.79 -2.56
N SER A 70 -0.28 -17.08 -2.24
CA SER A 70 0.97 -17.86 -2.36
C SER A 70 1.45 -17.92 -3.82
N LYS A 71 0.52 -18.11 -4.78
CA LYS A 71 0.84 -18.08 -6.21
C LYS A 71 1.33 -16.69 -6.62
N VAL A 72 0.60 -15.63 -6.28
CA VAL A 72 0.98 -14.25 -6.60
C VAL A 72 2.35 -13.91 -6.02
N MET A 73 2.63 -14.29 -4.77
CA MET A 73 3.93 -14.04 -4.14
C MET A 73 5.05 -14.78 -4.84
N THR A 74 4.84 -16.05 -5.22
CA THR A 74 5.83 -16.84 -5.96
C THR A 74 6.16 -16.19 -7.30
N GLU A 75 5.14 -15.85 -8.08
CA GLU A 75 5.30 -15.19 -9.37
C GLU A 75 6.00 -13.82 -9.23
N ASN A 76 5.60 -13.02 -8.24
CA ASN A 76 6.23 -11.73 -7.98
C ASN A 76 7.70 -11.87 -7.57
N THR A 77 8.07 -12.90 -6.79
CA THR A 77 9.47 -13.14 -6.39
C THR A 77 10.39 -13.43 -7.59
N LEU A 78 9.84 -13.93 -8.68
CA LEU A 78 10.57 -14.16 -9.93
C LEU A 78 10.73 -12.90 -10.79
N ASN A 79 10.08 -11.80 -10.43
CA ASN A 79 10.15 -10.53 -11.13
C ASN A 79 11.52 -9.87 -10.91
N GLU A 80 12.06 -9.22 -11.94
CA GLU A 80 13.35 -8.52 -11.86
C GLU A 80 13.35 -7.39 -10.82
N ASN A 81 12.24 -6.67 -10.64
CA ASN A 81 12.12 -5.64 -9.61
C ASN A 81 12.08 -6.24 -8.19
N ALA A 82 11.52 -7.44 -8.00
CA ALA A 82 11.60 -8.12 -6.70
C ALA A 82 13.04 -8.52 -6.38
N LYS A 83 13.78 -9.03 -7.36
CA LYS A 83 15.20 -9.33 -7.21
C LYS A 83 15.99 -8.07 -6.88
N GLU A 84 15.82 -6.99 -7.65
CA GLU A 84 16.46 -5.70 -7.38
C GLU A 84 16.17 -5.20 -5.97
N GLY A 85 14.91 -5.31 -5.51
CA GLY A 85 14.54 -4.90 -4.16
C GLY A 85 15.24 -5.71 -3.07
N ILE A 86 15.42 -7.01 -3.27
CA ILE A 86 16.16 -7.89 -2.34
C ILE A 86 17.66 -7.54 -2.37
N ASP A 87 18.25 -7.42 -3.55
CA ASP A 87 19.67 -7.11 -3.72
C ASP A 87 20.00 -5.74 -3.10
N ALA A 88 19.18 -4.71 -3.38
CA ALA A 88 19.33 -3.37 -2.81
C ALA A 88 19.24 -3.39 -1.28
N PHE A 89 18.31 -4.18 -0.71
CA PHE A 89 18.18 -4.33 0.74
C PHE A 89 19.42 -4.97 1.38
N LEU A 90 19.95 -6.04 0.77
CA LEU A 90 21.16 -6.72 1.26
C LEU A 90 22.40 -5.83 1.14
N GLU A 91 22.51 -5.06 0.06
CA GLU A 91 23.61 -4.14 -0.21
C GLU A 91 23.47 -2.78 0.50
N LYS A 92 22.35 -2.54 1.19
CA LYS A 92 22.03 -1.29 1.91
C LYS A 92 22.11 -0.05 1.01
N ARG A 93 21.61 -0.16 -0.21
CA ARG A 93 21.49 0.92 -1.19
C ARG A 93 20.04 1.15 -1.59
N ASP A 94 19.77 2.26 -2.25
CA ASP A 94 18.47 2.50 -2.88
C ASP A 94 18.31 1.58 -4.09
N PRO A 95 17.09 1.04 -4.30
CA PRO A 95 16.79 0.20 -5.45
C PRO A 95 16.68 1.03 -6.74
N ASN A 96 17.06 0.44 -7.85
CA ASN A 96 16.91 1.01 -9.19
C ASN A 96 15.83 0.24 -9.95
N TRP A 97 14.59 0.70 -9.86
CA TRP A 97 13.45 0.03 -10.48
C TRP A 97 13.48 0.16 -12.01
N ARG A 98 13.18 -0.92 -12.72
CA ARG A 98 13.14 -0.94 -14.20
C ARG A 98 11.85 -0.39 -14.79
N ASP A 99 10.83 -0.20 -13.99
CA ASP A 99 9.48 0.24 -14.37
C ASP A 99 9.18 1.71 -13.96
N MET A 100 10.23 2.47 -13.68
CA MET A 100 10.14 3.92 -13.40
C MET A 100 10.48 4.75 -14.61
#